data_b87b30f83c2c0c04241e04a4306a0b24
#
_entry.id   b87b30f83c2c0c04241e04a4306a0b24
#
_cell.length_a   1.000
_cell.length_b   1.000
_cell.length_c   1.000
_cell.angle_alpha   90.00
_cell.angle_beta   90.00
_cell.angle_gamma   90.00
#
_symmetry.space_group_name_H-M   'P 1'
#
loop_
_entity.id
_entity.type
_entity.pdbx_description
1 polymer ?
#
loop_
_entity_poly.entity_id
_entity_poly.type
_entity_poly.pdbx_seq_one_letter_code
_entity_poly.pdbx_strand_id
1 'polypeptide(L)'
;IRDRAQSIAKGSTPDFSEARTLIKGALENPETKDDAKTWYVAGFIEDQQFNAERAKQILGQQPNEPVMYEALYGILPYFQKAYELDQLPNEKGKVKPKYTKDIKSILSANHVYLFNGGAYYFDKQEYKKAYDFFNQYVEISELPMFAGTQTAEKDSTFMTVQFYAAAAASLAKDSRLAIAALERAKNTPYRQYDVYQYLCYEYGEARTAQDSVMLEKTFEEGMQVFPDSAFFLNNLINTYIYSNRNEKALEMLNVAIQKNPNDANLYNVMGRVYETGLKDYANAEKNFQIALEKDPNLTDALSNIGRIYYNQGVNKLSEANMINDSKKYQEELGMAKDLFKKALPYYKKAHEAEPEKMDNMIALRGIYYNLNMGPELEAIEAEMNK
;
A
#
# COMPACT_ATOMS: atom_id res chain seq x y z
N ILE A 1 -23.33 -29.43 -33.71
CA ILE A 1 -23.10 -29.28 -32.25
C ILE A 1 -23.27 -27.81 -31.87
N ARG A 2 -22.50 -26.84 -32.44
CA ARG A 2 -22.54 -25.41 -32.08
C ARG A 2 -23.93 -24.77 -32.21
N ASP A 3 -24.60 -24.98 -33.35
CA ASP A 3 -25.94 -24.45 -33.60
C ASP A 3 -26.99 -25.02 -32.65
N ARG A 4 -26.86 -26.30 -32.26
CA ARG A 4 -27.69 -26.94 -31.25
C ARG A 4 -27.46 -26.32 -29.86
N ALA A 5 -26.21 -26.15 -29.45
CA ALA A 5 -25.87 -25.53 -28.17
C ALA A 5 -26.45 -24.09 -28.10
N GLN A 6 -26.27 -23.30 -29.16
CA GLN A 6 -26.83 -21.96 -29.24
C GLN A 6 -28.37 -21.93 -29.18
N SER A 7 -29.02 -22.88 -29.89
CA SER A 7 -30.48 -23.01 -29.91
C SER A 7 -31.04 -23.37 -28.53
N ILE A 8 -30.39 -24.27 -27.80
CA ILE A 8 -30.76 -24.64 -26.41
C ILE A 8 -30.66 -23.42 -25.49
N ALA A 9 -29.57 -22.64 -25.57
CA ALA A 9 -29.40 -21.45 -24.75
C ALA A 9 -30.42 -20.32 -25.06
N LYS A 10 -30.95 -20.27 -26.30
CA LYS A 10 -31.99 -19.32 -26.74
C LYS A 10 -33.40 -19.75 -26.46
N GLY A 11 -33.63 -21.00 -26.08
CA GLY A 11 -34.95 -21.57 -25.88
C GLY A 11 -35.77 -20.86 -24.80
N SER A 12 -37.07 -21.03 -24.82
CA SER A 12 -37.96 -20.51 -23.78
C SER A 12 -37.74 -21.15 -22.40
N THR A 13 -37.18 -22.34 -22.38
CA THR A 13 -36.73 -23.10 -21.18
C THR A 13 -35.31 -23.56 -21.41
N PRO A 14 -34.30 -22.67 -21.27
CA PRO A 14 -32.94 -22.98 -21.62
C PRO A 14 -32.32 -24.00 -20.66
N ASP A 15 -31.64 -25.02 -21.21
CA ASP A 15 -30.77 -25.90 -20.44
C ASP A 15 -29.31 -25.50 -20.66
N PHE A 16 -28.81 -24.61 -19.79
CA PHE A 16 -27.44 -24.11 -19.88
C PHE A 16 -26.41 -25.18 -19.60
N SER A 17 -26.72 -26.21 -18.83
CA SER A 17 -25.82 -27.34 -18.55
C SER A 17 -25.61 -28.19 -19.81
N GLU A 18 -26.68 -28.54 -20.52
CA GLU A 18 -26.60 -29.24 -21.81
C GLU A 18 -25.84 -28.38 -22.85
N ALA A 19 -26.19 -27.09 -22.93
CA ALA A 19 -25.53 -26.18 -23.87
C ALA A 19 -24.00 -26.08 -23.65
N ARG A 20 -23.56 -25.96 -22.38
CA ARG A 20 -22.12 -25.97 -22.04
C ARG A 20 -21.45 -27.29 -22.35
N THR A 21 -22.11 -28.42 -22.08
CA THR A 21 -21.57 -29.73 -22.39
C THR A 21 -21.34 -29.91 -23.90
N LEU A 22 -22.28 -29.47 -24.71
CA LEU A 22 -22.17 -29.53 -26.15
C LEU A 22 -21.05 -28.62 -26.71
N ILE A 23 -20.97 -27.39 -26.22
CA ILE A 23 -19.96 -26.44 -26.74
C ILE A 23 -18.55 -26.80 -26.27
N LYS A 24 -18.39 -27.38 -25.09
CA LYS A 24 -17.10 -27.87 -24.60
C LYS A 24 -16.48 -28.87 -25.55
N GLY A 25 -17.27 -29.83 -26.07
CA GLY A 25 -16.80 -30.77 -27.08
C GLY A 25 -16.34 -30.09 -28.36
N ALA A 26 -16.96 -28.96 -28.76
CA ALA A 26 -16.53 -28.20 -29.93
C ALA A 26 -15.26 -27.36 -29.66
N LEU A 27 -15.07 -26.85 -28.46
CA LEU A 27 -13.87 -26.10 -28.04
C LEU A 27 -12.61 -26.98 -28.00
N GLU A 28 -12.78 -28.29 -27.73
CA GLU A 28 -11.70 -29.27 -27.64
C GLU A 28 -11.43 -29.97 -28.99
N ASN A 29 -12.37 -29.92 -29.95
CA ASN A 29 -12.26 -30.62 -31.22
C ASN A 29 -11.29 -29.86 -32.19
N PRO A 30 -10.25 -30.54 -32.72
CA PRO A 30 -9.28 -29.95 -33.67
C PRO A 30 -9.91 -29.28 -34.89
N GLU A 31 -11.07 -29.77 -35.38
CA GLU A 31 -11.74 -29.21 -36.55
C GLU A 31 -12.52 -27.91 -36.27
N THR A 32 -12.82 -27.61 -35.00
CA THR A 32 -13.70 -26.51 -34.63
C THR A 32 -13.12 -25.54 -33.59
N LYS A 33 -12.04 -25.91 -32.89
CA LYS A 33 -11.40 -25.07 -31.87
C LYS A 33 -10.82 -23.76 -32.39
N ASP A 34 -10.45 -23.73 -33.70
CA ASP A 34 -9.87 -22.54 -34.34
C ASP A 34 -10.92 -21.74 -35.13
N ASP A 35 -12.22 -22.04 -35.00
CA ASP A 35 -13.31 -21.29 -35.60
C ASP A 35 -13.90 -20.29 -34.62
N ALA A 36 -13.93 -19.01 -34.97
CA ALA A 36 -14.51 -17.92 -34.19
C ALA A 36 -15.94 -18.21 -33.67
N LYS A 37 -16.76 -18.94 -34.48
CA LYS A 37 -18.11 -19.33 -34.11
C LYS A 37 -18.16 -20.18 -32.84
N THR A 38 -17.18 -21.05 -32.63
CA THR A 38 -17.15 -21.95 -31.49
C THR A 38 -17.02 -21.16 -30.18
N TRP A 39 -16.09 -20.23 -30.16
CA TRP A 39 -15.83 -19.36 -28.99
C TRP A 39 -16.95 -18.31 -28.80
N TYR A 40 -17.50 -17.79 -29.91
CA TYR A 40 -18.65 -16.91 -29.83
C TYR A 40 -19.85 -17.59 -29.20
N VAL A 41 -20.18 -18.82 -29.61
CA VAL A 41 -21.29 -19.57 -29.01
C VAL A 41 -21.04 -19.88 -27.54
N ALA A 42 -19.81 -20.17 -27.16
CA ALA A 42 -19.47 -20.37 -25.72
C ALA A 42 -19.74 -19.11 -24.91
N GLY A 43 -19.24 -17.95 -25.32
CA GLY A 43 -19.52 -16.67 -24.64
C GLY A 43 -20.99 -16.28 -24.67
N PHE A 44 -21.69 -16.59 -25.77
CA PHE A 44 -23.11 -16.37 -25.90
C PHE A 44 -23.94 -17.20 -24.87
N ILE A 45 -23.57 -18.44 -24.59
CA ILE A 45 -24.23 -19.28 -23.58
C ILE A 45 -24.10 -18.64 -22.20
N GLU A 46 -22.93 -18.13 -21.86
CA GLU A 46 -22.69 -17.45 -20.58
C GLU A 46 -23.51 -16.14 -20.49
N ASP A 47 -23.56 -15.35 -21.56
CA ASP A 47 -24.40 -14.15 -21.61
C ASP A 47 -25.88 -14.44 -21.41
N GLN A 48 -26.39 -15.50 -22.06
CA GLN A 48 -27.80 -15.91 -21.91
C GLN A 48 -28.11 -16.39 -20.47
N GLN A 49 -27.22 -17.12 -19.83
CA GLN A 49 -27.41 -17.51 -18.44
C GLN A 49 -27.39 -16.30 -17.49
N PHE A 50 -26.44 -15.39 -17.67
CA PHE A 50 -26.40 -14.13 -16.91
C PHE A 50 -27.71 -13.36 -17.06
N ASN A 51 -28.20 -13.19 -18.29
CA ASN A 51 -29.43 -12.47 -18.58
C ASN A 51 -30.66 -13.20 -18.02
N ALA A 52 -30.70 -14.53 -17.98
CA ALA A 52 -31.78 -15.29 -17.40
C ALA A 52 -31.90 -15.07 -15.88
N GLU A 53 -30.77 -15.08 -15.17
CA GLU A 53 -30.76 -14.80 -13.73
C GLU A 53 -31.09 -13.31 -13.45
N ARG A 54 -30.56 -12.39 -14.23
CA ARG A 54 -30.86 -10.97 -14.12
C ARG A 54 -32.35 -10.67 -14.39
N ALA A 55 -32.98 -11.38 -15.33
CA ALA A 55 -34.43 -11.25 -15.57
C ALA A 55 -35.26 -11.61 -14.33
N LYS A 56 -34.88 -12.60 -13.54
CA LYS A 56 -35.53 -12.92 -12.25
C LYS A 56 -35.46 -11.72 -11.30
N GLN A 57 -34.28 -11.10 -11.18
CA GLN A 57 -34.12 -9.91 -10.34
C GLN A 57 -35.00 -8.76 -10.78
N ILE A 58 -35.14 -8.49 -12.07
CA ILE A 58 -36.00 -7.44 -12.64
C ILE A 58 -37.47 -7.73 -12.31
N LEU A 59 -37.88 -8.99 -12.29
CA LEU A 59 -39.23 -9.44 -11.98
C LEU A 59 -39.50 -9.54 -10.47
N GLY A 60 -38.58 -9.10 -9.61
CA GLY A 60 -38.68 -9.19 -8.16
C GLY A 60 -38.55 -10.60 -7.59
N GLN A 61 -38.04 -11.54 -8.40
CA GLN A 61 -37.71 -12.89 -7.98
C GLN A 61 -36.23 -12.97 -7.52
N GLN A 62 -35.93 -13.96 -6.70
CA GLN A 62 -34.56 -14.16 -6.21
C GLN A 62 -33.68 -14.81 -7.29
N PRO A 63 -32.63 -14.13 -7.79
CA PRO A 63 -31.67 -14.74 -8.70
C PRO A 63 -30.76 -15.71 -7.94
N ASN A 64 -30.16 -16.65 -8.64
CA ASN A 64 -29.01 -17.38 -8.13
C ASN A 64 -27.75 -16.53 -8.39
N GLU A 65 -27.39 -15.67 -7.43
CA GLU A 65 -26.30 -14.71 -7.58
C GLU A 65 -24.94 -15.37 -7.92
N PRO A 66 -24.49 -16.47 -7.26
CA PRO A 66 -23.28 -17.17 -7.68
C PRO A 66 -23.31 -17.58 -9.15
N VAL A 67 -24.38 -18.22 -9.59
CA VAL A 67 -24.53 -18.67 -10.99
C VAL A 67 -24.56 -17.46 -11.94
N MET A 68 -25.25 -16.39 -11.56
CA MET A 68 -25.32 -15.15 -12.33
C MET A 68 -23.94 -14.54 -12.54
N TYR A 69 -23.18 -14.37 -11.47
CA TYR A 69 -21.86 -13.73 -11.56
C TYR A 69 -20.79 -14.64 -12.19
N GLU A 70 -20.82 -15.96 -11.93
CA GLU A 70 -19.93 -16.90 -12.62
C GLU A 70 -20.15 -16.87 -14.14
N ALA A 71 -21.41 -16.84 -14.58
CA ALA A 71 -21.73 -16.69 -16.00
C ALA A 71 -21.21 -15.35 -16.55
N LEU A 72 -21.46 -14.24 -15.87
CA LEU A 72 -20.96 -12.91 -16.28
C LEU A 72 -19.43 -12.91 -16.44
N TYR A 73 -18.71 -13.46 -15.48
CA TYR A 73 -17.25 -13.53 -15.52
C TYR A 73 -16.73 -14.38 -16.67
N GLY A 74 -17.46 -15.46 -17.03
CA GLY A 74 -17.12 -16.37 -18.12
C GLY A 74 -17.26 -15.78 -19.53
N ILE A 75 -17.95 -14.64 -19.71
CA ILE A 75 -18.22 -14.07 -21.03
C ILE A 75 -16.92 -13.61 -21.71
N LEU A 76 -16.10 -12.83 -21.02
CA LEU A 76 -14.93 -12.16 -21.60
C LEU A 76 -13.90 -13.14 -22.19
N PRO A 77 -13.44 -14.18 -21.50
CA PRO A 77 -12.43 -15.09 -22.05
C PRO A 77 -12.86 -15.74 -23.38
N TYR A 78 -14.12 -16.13 -23.48
CA TYR A 78 -14.65 -16.70 -24.71
C TYR A 78 -14.74 -15.67 -25.83
N PHE A 79 -15.21 -14.47 -25.52
CA PHE A 79 -15.35 -13.42 -26.53
C PHE A 79 -14.02 -12.81 -26.98
N GLN A 80 -13.02 -12.74 -26.10
CA GLN A 80 -11.67 -12.36 -26.54
C GLN A 80 -11.13 -13.34 -27.58
N LYS A 81 -11.25 -14.64 -27.33
CA LYS A 81 -10.78 -15.65 -28.30
C LYS A 81 -11.61 -15.64 -29.59
N ALA A 82 -12.94 -15.48 -29.46
CA ALA A 82 -13.80 -15.33 -30.64
C ALA A 82 -13.41 -14.10 -31.46
N TYR A 83 -13.13 -12.96 -30.82
CA TYR A 83 -12.69 -11.73 -31.49
C TYR A 83 -11.36 -11.90 -32.18
N GLU A 84 -10.35 -12.48 -31.53
CA GLU A 84 -9.05 -12.78 -32.14
C GLU A 84 -9.21 -13.57 -33.45
N LEU A 85 -9.98 -14.64 -33.40
CA LEU A 85 -10.23 -15.52 -34.57
C LEU A 85 -11.07 -14.83 -35.66
N ASP A 86 -12.03 -13.96 -35.26
CA ASP A 86 -12.90 -13.22 -36.19
C ASP A 86 -12.13 -12.13 -36.95
N GLN A 87 -10.96 -11.69 -36.47
CA GLN A 87 -10.07 -10.75 -37.16
C GLN A 87 -9.07 -11.42 -38.10
N LEU A 88 -9.03 -12.74 -38.17
CA LEU A 88 -8.12 -13.43 -39.08
C LEU A 88 -8.56 -13.27 -40.55
N PRO A 89 -7.63 -13.06 -41.50
CA PRO A 89 -7.97 -13.00 -42.93
C PRO A 89 -8.46 -14.35 -43.45
N ASN A 90 -9.43 -14.31 -44.31
CA ASN A 90 -9.89 -15.48 -45.03
C ASN A 90 -8.86 -15.92 -46.12
N GLU A 91 -9.12 -17.03 -46.82
CA GLU A 91 -8.26 -17.58 -47.90
C GLU A 91 -7.91 -16.56 -48.97
N LYS A 92 -8.69 -15.49 -49.15
CA LYS A 92 -8.46 -14.39 -50.10
C LYS A 92 -7.71 -13.20 -49.46
N GLY A 93 -7.17 -13.36 -48.22
CA GLY A 93 -6.43 -12.32 -47.51
C GLY A 93 -7.32 -11.18 -46.99
N LYS A 94 -8.66 -11.32 -46.99
CA LYS A 94 -9.58 -10.27 -46.53
C LYS A 94 -10.13 -10.59 -45.15
N VAL A 95 -10.06 -9.62 -44.26
CA VAL A 95 -10.71 -9.67 -42.94
C VAL A 95 -12.19 -9.32 -43.13
N LYS A 96 -13.09 -10.23 -42.72
CA LYS A 96 -14.55 -10.05 -42.74
C LYS A 96 -15.16 -10.51 -41.41
N PRO A 97 -15.12 -9.68 -40.39
CA PRO A 97 -15.63 -10.05 -39.07
C PRO A 97 -17.14 -10.30 -39.08
N LYS A 98 -17.56 -11.43 -38.49
CA LYS A 98 -18.97 -11.82 -38.38
C LYS A 98 -19.55 -11.59 -36.99
N TYR A 99 -18.73 -11.73 -35.96
CA TYR A 99 -19.16 -11.73 -34.54
C TYR A 99 -18.73 -10.48 -33.79
N THR A 100 -17.76 -9.73 -34.29
CA THR A 100 -17.17 -8.55 -33.64
C THR A 100 -18.22 -7.54 -33.20
N LYS A 101 -19.22 -7.25 -34.01
CA LYS A 101 -20.28 -6.28 -33.66
C LYS A 101 -21.10 -6.73 -32.44
N ASP A 102 -21.52 -8.01 -32.44
CA ASP A 102 -22.31 -8.58 -31.34
C ASP A 102 -21.47 -8.70 -30.09
N ILE A 103 -20.21 -9.16 -30.18
CA ILE A 103 -19.26 -9.22 -29.06
C ILE A 103 -19.13 -7.85 -28.39
N LYS A 104 -18.88 -6.79 -29.18
CA LYS A 104 -18.80 -5.41 -28.65
C LYS A 104 -20.07 -5.00 -27.95
N SER A 105 -21.22 -5.28 -28.53
CA SER A 105 -22.52 -4.92 -27.96
C SER A 105 -22.75 -5.63 -26.63
N ILE A 106 -22.48 -6.93 -26.55
CA ILE A 106 -22.71 -7.74 -25.33
C ILE A 106 -21.72 -7.33 -24.24
N LEU A 107 -20.43 -7.19 -24.54
CA LEU A 107 -19.44 -6.77 -23.55
C LEU A 107 -19.74 -5.37 -23.01
N SER A 108 -20.13 -4.43 -23.88
CA SER A 108 -20.50 -3.07 -23.46
C SER A 108 -21.75 -3.04 -22.57
N ALA A 109 -22.79 -3.84 -22.92
CA ALA A 109 -24.01 -3.93 -22.12
C ALA A 109 -23.78 -4.57 -20.74
N ASN A 110 -22.86 -5.51 -20.65
CA ASN A 110 -22.56 -6.25 -19.43
C ASN A 110 -21.48 -5.59 -18.55
N HIS A 111 -20.76 -4.61 -19.07
CA HIS A 111 -19.58 -3.99 -18.43
C HIS A 111 -19.88 -3.47 -17.02
N VAL A 112 -20.95 -2.73 -16.84
CA VAL A 112 -21.34 -2.16 -15.53
C VAL A 112 -21.62 -3.25 -14.46
N TYR A 113 -22.09 -4.42 -14.88
CA TYR A 113 -22.42 -5.51 -13.94
C TYR A 113 -21.19 -6.20 -13.37
N LEU A 114 -20.01 -6.05 -13.99
CA LEU A 114 -18.75 -6.50 -13.42
C LEU A 114 -18.40 -5.71 -12.16
N PHE A 115 -18.71 -4.42 -12.12
CA PHE A 115 -18.58 -3.64 -10.88
C PHE A 115 -19.48 -4.21 -9.77
N ASN A 116 -20.74 -4.52 -10.10
CA ASN A 116 -21.68 -5.11 -9.13
C ASN A 116 -21.20 -6.49 -8.65
N GLY A 117 -20.66 -7.32 -9.53
CA GLY A 117 -20.06 -8.62 -9.17
C GLY A 117 -18.87 -8.46 -8.25
N GLY A 118 -17.99 -7.52 -8.55
CA GLY A 118 -16.86 -7.18 -7.68
C GLY A 118 -17.32 -6.74 -6.29
N ALA A 119 -18.32 -5.85 -6.19
CA ALA A 119 -18.88 -5.41 -4.92
C ALA A 119 -19.52 -6.57 -4.14
N TYR A 120 -20.29 -7.43 -4.83
CA TYR A 120 -20.91 -8.60 -4.23
C TYR A 120 -19.89 -9.54 -3.55
N TYR A 121 -18.79 -9.86 -4.23
CA TYR A 121 -17.75 -10.71 -3.64
C TYR A 121 -16.90 -9.97 -2.61
N PHE A 122 -16.73 -8.65 -2.75
CA PHE A 122 -16.03 -7.82 -1.76
C PHE A 122 -16.78 -7.82 -0.41
N ASP A 123 -18.10 -7.63 -0.44
CA ASP A 123 -18.96 -7.68 0.75
C ASP A 123 -18.95 -9.06 1.43
N LYS A 124 -18.79 -10.12 0.65
CA LYS A 124 -18.61 -11.49 1.16
C LYS A 124 -17.18 -11.81 1.63
N GLN A 125 -16.26 -10.85 1.56
CA GLN A 125 -14.84 -11.02 1.88
C GLN A 125 -14.13 -12.07 0.98
N GLU A 126 -14.69 -12.39 -0.16
CA GLU A 126 -14.08 -13.22 -1.20
C GLU A 126 -13.19 -12.33 -2.10
N TYR A 127 -12.16 -11.72 -1.50
CA TYR A 127 -11.39 -10.62 -2.10
C TYR A 127 -10.69 -10.98 -3.41
N LYS A 128 -10.23 -12.22 -3.57
CA LYS A 128 -9.62 -12.66 -4.83
C LYS A 128 -10.64 -12.64 -5.98
N LYS A 129 -11.86 -13.11 -5.74
CA LYS A 129 -12.93 -13.03 -6.74
C LYS A 129 -13.34 -11.58 -6.99
N ALA A 130 -13.45 -10.77 -5.94
CA ALA A 130 -13.73 -9.35 -6.09
C ALA A 130 -12.70 -8.66 -6.99
N TYR A 131 -11.39 -8.92 -6.77
CA TYR A 131 -10.32 -8.45 -7.65
C TYR A 131 -10.54 -8.91 -9.09
N ASP A 132 -10.84 -10.18 -9.32
CA ASP A 132 -10.99 -10.73 -10.67
C ASP A 132 -12.10 -10.01 -11.45
N PHE A 133 -13.23 -9.69 -10.80
CA PHE A 133 -14.32 -8.92 -11.39
C PHE A 133 -13.94 -7.46 -11.67
N PHE A 134 -13.38 -6.77 -10.69
CA PHE A 134 -12.95 -5.38 -10.87
C PHE A 134 -11.86 -5.26 -11.94
N ASN A 135 -10.91 -6.20 -11.96
CA ASN A 135 -9.85 -6.22 -12.98
C ASN A 135 -10.42 -6.49 -14.36
N GLN A 136 -11.40 -7.40 -14.50
CA GLN A 136 -12.07 -7.66 -15.78
C GLN A 136 -12.83 -6.44 -16.31
N TYR A 137 -13.44 -5.63 -15.41
CA TYR A 137 -14.02 -4.34 -15.79
C TYR A 137 -12.96 -3.41 -16.40
N VAL A 138 -11.81 -3.28 -15.74
CA VAL A 138 -10.70 -2.43 -16.22
C VAL A 138 -10.14 -2.97 -17.54
N GLU A 139 -9.96 -4.29 -17.66
CA GLU A 139 -9.49 -4.94 -18.89
C GLU A 139 -10.39 -4.67 -20.09
N ILE A 140 -11.72 -4.80 -19.92
CA ILE A 140 -12.67 -4.51 -21.01
C ILE A 140 -12.55 -3.07 -21.47
N SER A 141 -12.43 -2.11 -20.53
CA SER A 141 -12.28 -0.69 -20.87
C SER A 141 -10.99 -0.42 -21.69
N GLU A 142 -9.97 -1.24 -21.53
CA GLU A 142 -8.67 -1.09 -22.20
C GLU A 142 -8.55 -1.91 -23.49
N LEU A 143 -9.56 -2.71 -23.83
CA LEU A 143 -9.52 -3.49 -25.08
C LEU A 143 -9.49 -2.56 -26.30
N PRO A 144 -8.60 -2.80 -27.28
CA PRO A 144 -8.49 -1.97 -28.48
C PRO A 144 -9.81 -1.81 -29.25
N MET A 145 -10.67 -2.82 -29.20
CA MET A 145 -11.97 -2.78 -29.85
C MET A 145 -12.90 -1.69 -29.31
N PHE A 146 -12.68 -1.19 -28.09
CA PHE A 146 -13.48 -0.13 -27.46
C PHE A 146 -12.86 1.26 -27.56
N ALA A 147 -11.69 1.40 -28.17
CA ALA A 147 -11.04 2.69 -28.34
C ALA A 147 -12.01 3.75 -28.93
N GLY A 148 -12.13 4.90 -28.25
CA GLY A 148 -13.02 5.98 -28.64
C GLY A 148 -14.52 5.75 -28.35
N THR A 149 -14.87 4.72 -27.59
CA THR A 149 -16.25 4.46 -27.14
C THR A 149 -16.42 4.81 -25.67
N GLN A 150 -17.67 4.95 -25.20
CA GLN A 150 -18.00 5.17 -23.79
C GLN A 150 -17.43 4.07 -22.87
N THR A 151 -17.39 2.83 -23.33
CA THR A 151 -16.83 1.71 -22.54
C THR A 151 -15.33 1.91 -22.20
N ALA A 152 -14.60 2.64 -23.05
CA ALA A 152 -13.17 2.95 -22.82
C ALA A 152 -12.94 4.27 -22.08
N GLU A 153 -13.97 4.99 -21.67
CA GLU A 153 -13.82 6.24 -20.92
C GLU A 153 -13.27 5.97 -19.51
N LYS A 154 -12.24 6.73 -19.16
CA LYS A 154 -11.64 6.69 -17.81
C LYS A 154 -12.33 7.69 -16.90
N ASP A 155 -13.64 7.52 -16.75
CA ASP A 155 -14.51 8.35 -15.90
C ASP A 155 -14.33 8.04 -14.40
N SER A 156 -15.15 8.66 -13.56
CA SER A 156 -15.13 8.45 -12.10
C SER A 156 -15.43 7.00 -11.71
N THR A 157 -16.25 6.30 -12.48
CA THR A 157 -16.57 4.89 -12.23
C THR A 157 -15.36 4.01 -12.54
N PHE A 158 -14.71 4.21 -13.67
CA PHE A 158 -13.47 3.51 -14.02
C PHE A 158 -12.39 3.69 -12.93
N MET A 159 -12.15 4.93 -12.50
CA MET A 159 -11.16 5.23 -11.45
C MET A 159 -11.52 4.56 -10.12
N THR A 160 -12.80 4.56 -9.75
CA THR A 160 -13.30 3.90 -8.55
C THR A 160 -13.07 2.39 -8.63
N VAL A 161 -13.42 1.75 -9.74
CA VAL A 161 -13.23 0.30 -9.94
C VAL A 161 -11.76 -0.07 -9.92
N GLN A 162 -10.91 0.73 -10.55
CA GLN A 162 -9.46 0.52 -10.55
C GLN A 162 -8.87 0.56 -9.13
N PHE A 163 -9.32 1.50 -8.30
CA PHE A 163 -8.93 1.56 -6.89
C PHE A 163 -9.41 0.33 -6.12
N TYR A 164 -10.68 -0.08 -6.28
CA TYR A 164 -11.21 -1.24 -5.57
C TYR A 164 -10.59 -2.57 -6.04
N ALA A 165 -10.17 -2.67 -7.30
CA ALA A 165 -9.36 -3.80 -7.76
C ALA A 165 -8.06 -3.91 -6.95
N ALA A 166 -7.36 -2.79 -6.78
CA ALA A 166 -6.12 -2.75 -5.99
C ALA A 166 -6.37 -3.07 -4.51
N ALA A 167 -7.42 -2.49 -3.91
CA ALA A 167 -7.80 -2.76 -2.53
C ALA A 167 -8.17 -4.24 -2.30
N ALA A 168 -8.91 -4.84 -3.23
CA ALA A 168 -9.28 -6.25 -3.17
C ALA A 168 -8.05 -7.17 -3.26
N ALA A 169 -7.07 -6.84 -4.13
CA ALA A 169 -5.82 -7.59 -4.25
C ALA A 169 -4.99 -7.54 -2.95
N SER A 170 -4.89 -6.36 -2.32
CA SER A 170 -4.21 -6.20 -1.02
C SER A 170 -4.90 -7.01 0.07
N LEU A 171 -6.24 -6.97 0.15
CA LEU A 171 -7.02 -7.73 1.12
C LEU A 171 -6.96 -9.24 0.87
N ALA A 172 -6.78 -9.66 -0.38
CA ALA A 172 -6.53 -11.06 -0.73
C ALA A 172 -5.11 -11.54 -0.32
N LYS A 173 -4.27 -10.64 0.19
CA LYS A 173 -2.88 -10.90 0.59
C LYS A 173 -1.99 -11.41 -0.55
N ASP A 174 -2.25 -10.92 -1.74
CA ASP A 174 -1.44 -11.17 -2.94
C ASP A 174 -0.73 -9.87 -3.33
N SER A 175 0.43 -9.61 -2.71
CA SER A 175 1.19 -8.37 -2.91
C SER A 175 1.59 -8.14 -4.37
N ARG A 176 1.78 -9.20 -5.18
CA ARG A 176 2.13 -9.03 -6.60
C ARG A 176 0.96 -8.52 -7.42
N LEU A 177 -0.23 -9.05 -7.19
CA LEU A 177 -1.45 -8.54 -7.80
C LEU A 177 -1.76 -7.12 -7.31
N ALA A 178 -1.61 -6.87 -6.01
CA ALA A 178 -1.83 -5.56 -5.41
C ALA A 178 -0.89 -4.50 -6.02
N ILE A 179 0.42 -4.77 -6.09
CA ILE A 179 1.40 -3.87 -6.71
C ILE A 179 1.02 -3.58 -8.17
N ALA A 180 0.71 -4.61 -8.96
CA ALA A 180 0.35 -4.42 -10.36
C ALA A 180 -0.91 -3.54 -10.54
N ALA A 181 -1.94 -3.74 -9.70
CA ALA A 181 -3.16 -2.96 -9.73
C ALA A 181 -2.94 -1.51 -9.24
N LEU A 182 -2.15 -1.32 -8.17
CA LEU A 182 -1.82 0.00 -7.62
C LEU A 182 -0.95 0.82 -8.57
N GLU A 183 0.02 0.19 -9.25
CA GLU A 183 0.84 0.87 -10.28
C GLU A 183 -0.01 1.38 -11.45
N ARG A 184 -1.06 0.64 -11.83
CA ARG A 184 -2.03 1.11 -12.84
C ARG A 184 -2.88 2.29 -12.32
N ALA A 185 -3.21 2.31 -11.01
CA ALA A 185 -4.07 3.30 -10.39
C ALA A 185 -3.32 4.59 -9.98
N LYS A 186 -1.99 4.56 -9.78
CA LYS A 186 -1.25 5.67 -9.14
C LYS A 186 -1.31 7.01 -9.87
N ASN A 187 -1.60 7.00 -11.18
CA ASN A 187 -1.70 8.22 -11.98
C ASN A 187 -3.14 8.75 -12.10
N THR A 188 -4.12 8.12 -11.43
CA THR A 188 -5.50 8.59 -11.41
C THR A 188 -5.74 9.49 -10.19
N PRO A 189 -6.57 10.55 -10.29
CA PRO A 189 -6.80 11.45 -9.17
C PRO A 189 -7.64 10.84 -8.03
N TYR A 190 -8.35 9.72 -8.30
CA TYR A 190 -9.21 9.10 -7.29
C TYR A 190 -8.37 8.44 -6.20
N ARG A 191 -8.49 8.95 -4.97
CA ARG A 191 -7.77 8.46 -3.79
C ARG A 191 -6.26 8.27 -4.01
N GLN A 192 -5.66 9.12 -4.82
CA GLN A 192 -4.27 9.00 -5.25
C GLN A 192 -3.29 8.91 -4.08
N TYR A 193 -3.53 9.67 -3.01
CA TYR A 193 -2.72 9.62 -1.80
C TYR A 193 -2.72 8.21 -1.16
N ASP A 194 -3.91 7.61 -1.04
CA ASP A 194 -4.04 6.25 -0.50
C ASP A 194 -3.36 5.22 -1.38
N VAL A 195 -3.45 5.38 -2.71
CA VAL A 195 -2.78 4.48 -3.67
C VAL A 195 -1.27 4.48 -3.45
N TYR A 196 -0.65 5.66 -3.29
CA TYR A 196 0.78 5.76 -2.99
C TYR A 196 1.14 5.14 -1.63
N GLN A 197 0.31 5.34 -0.60
CA GLN A 197 0.54 4.71 0.71
C GLN A 197 0.45 3.18 0.63
N TYR A 198 -0.55 2.65 -0.07
CA TYR A 198 -0.69 1.21 -0.27
C TYR A 198 0.46 0.62 -1.09
N LEU A 199 0.94 1.32 -2.12
CA LEU A 199 2.14 0.91 -2.86
C LEU A 199 3.37 0.81 -1.94
N CYS A 200 3.58 1.79 -1.09
CA CYS A 200 4.67 1.76 -0.11
C CYS A 200 4.55 0.55 0.84
N TYR A 201 3.34 0.26 1.30
CA TYR A 201 3.09 -0.90 2.15
C TYR A 201 3.39 -2.21 1.41
N GLU A 202 2.84 -2.41 0.22
CA GLU A 202 2.99 -3.64 -0.55
C GLU A 202 4.44 -3.90 -0.98
N TYR A 203 5.18 -2.87 -1.40
CA TYR A 203 6.61 -3.00 -1.67
C TYR A 203 7.43 -3.31 -0.41
N GLY A 204 7.02 -2.78 0.75
CA GLY A 204 7.63 -3.09 2.05
C GLY A 204 7.41 -4.55 2.48
N GLU A 205 6.22 -5.10 2.21
CA GLU A 205 5.86 -6.49 2.53
C GLU A 205 6.49 -7.52 1.57
N ALA A 206 6.67 -7.17 0.30
CA ALA A 206 7.20 -8.08 -0.73
C ALA A 206 8.68 -8.45 -0.53
N ARG A 207 9.47 -7.59 0.11
CA ARG A 207 10.81 -7.82 0.68
C ARG A 207 11.91 -8.34 -0.26
N THR A 208 11.81 -8.12 -1.57
CA THR A 208 12.93 -8.37 -2.47
C THR A 208 13.84 -7.14 -2.59
N ALA A 209 15.07 -7.31 -3.06
CA ALA A 209 15.95 -6.19 -3.33
C ALA A 209 15.34 -5.20 -4.35
N GLN A 210 14.65 -5.70 -5.36
CA GLN A 210 13.94 -4.87 -6.34
C GLN A 210 12.79 -4.11 -5.69
N ASP A 211 12.03 -4.72 -4.78
CA ASP A 211 10.93 -4.07 -4.07
C ASP A 211 11.44 -2.93 -3.18
N SER A 212 12.61 -3.08 -2.56
CA SER A 212 13.24 -2.02 -1.77
C SER A 212 13.61 -0.80 -2.64
N VAL A 213 14.10 -1.02 -3.87
CA VAL A 213 14.37 0.05 -4.84
C VAL A 213 13.06 0.73 -5.27
N MET A 214 12.02 -0.06 -5.53
CA MET A 214 10.71 0.47 -5.92
C MET A 214 10.02 1.20 -4.77
N LEU A 215 10.19 0.76 -3.53
CA LEU A 215 9.68 1.44 -2.34
C LEU A 215 10.30 2.85 -2.21
N GLU A 216 11.62 2.96 -2.31
CA GLU A 216 12.29 4.26 -2.27
C GLU A 216 11.80 5.18 -3.39
N LYS A 217 11.74 4.65 -4.61
CA LYS A 217 11.21 5.39 -5.77
C LYS A 217 9.78 5.86 -5.54
N THR A 218 8.94 5.02 -4.92
CA THR A 218 7.55 5.38 -4.60
C THR A 218 7.49 6.50 -3.56
N PHE A 219 8.38 6.51 -2.56
CA PHE A 219 8.49 7.64 -1.64
C PHE A 219 8.93 8.93 -2.35
N GLU A 220 9.90 8.85 -3.28
CA GLU A 220 10.36 10.01 -4.06
C GLU A 220 9.23 10.56 -4.95
N GLU A 221 8.53 9.70 -5.68
CA GLU A 221 7.37 10.07 -6.49
C GLU A 221 6.25 10.67 -5.62
N GLY A 222 5.96 10.04 -4.46
CA GLY A 222 4.98 10.51 -3.50
C GLY A 222 5.31 11.93 -2.98
N MET A 223 6.57 12.22 -2.71
CA MET A 223 7.02 13.58 -2.34
C MET A 223 6.84 14.61 -3.46
N GLN A 224 6.98 14.20 -4.73
CA GLN A 224 6.73 15.11 -5.87
C GLN A 224 5.24 15.41 -6.03
N VAL A 225 4.37 14.42 -5.85
CA VAL A 225 2.92 14.57 -5.99
C VAL A 225 2.29 15.24 -4.77
N PHE A 226 2.81 14.94 -3.57
CA PHE A 226 2.32 15.41 -2.27
C PHE A 226 3.46 16.07 -1.46
N PRO A 227 3.95 17.25 -1.88
CA PRO A 227 5.16 17.87 -1.33
C PRO A 227 5.06 18.27 0.15
N ASP A 228 3.85 18.33 0.71
CA ASP A 228 3.61 18.68 2.11
C ASP A 228 3.28 17.44 2.98
N SER A 229 3.41 16.25 2.42
CA SER A 229 3.11 15.02 3.15
C SER A 229 4.24 14.64 4.12
N ALA A 230 3.94 14.69 5.41
CA ALA A 230 4.83 14.21 6.46
C ALA A 230 5.11 12.68 6.32
N PHE A 231 4.16 11.90 5.80
CA PHE A 231 4.34 10.48 5.58
C PHE A 231 5.50 10.18 4.62
N PHE A 232 5.47 10.75 3.41
CA PHE A 232 6.53 10.51 2.41
C PHE A 232 7.87 11.10 2.85
N LEU A 233 7.86 12.32 3.40
CA LEU A 233 9.05 12.99 3.90
C LEU A 233 9.77 12.15 4.96
N ASN A 234 9.05 11.73 5.99
CA ASN A 234 9.66 11.00 7.12
C ASN A 234 10.18 9.61 6.68
N ASN A 235 9.42 8.90 5.83
CA ASN A 235 9.86 7.59 5.35
C ASN A 235 11.08 7.69 4.43
N LEU A 236 11.14 8.72 3.58
CA LEU A 236 12.29 8.93 2.70
C LEU A 236 13.55 9.33 3.49
N ILE A 237 13.40 10.22 4.48
CA ILE A 237 14.49 10.58 5.40
C ILE A 237 15.00 9.33 6.13
N ASN A 238 14.11 8.51 6.68
CA ASN A 238 14.49 7.26 7.34
C ASN A 238 15.22 6.32 6.37
N THR A 239 14.74 6.17 5.14
CA THR A 239 15.39 5.37 4.09
C THR A 239 16.82 5.85 3.84
N TYR A 240 17.03 7.16 3.76
CA TYR A 240 18.38 7.72 3.57
C TYR A 240 19.28 7.50 4.79
N ILE A 241 18.76 7.64 6.01
CA ILE A 241 19.52 7.37 7.25
C ILE A 241 19.96 5.90 7.29
N TYR A 242 19.03 4.96 7.09
CA TYR A 242 19.34 3.52 7.13
C TYR A 242 20.27 3.06 6.01
N SER A 243 20.30 3.76 4.89
CA SER A 243 21.21 3.50 3.78
C SER A 243 22.51 4.33 3.84
N ASN A 244 22.80 4.99 4.97
CA ASN A 244 23.94 5.89 5.19
C ASN A 244 24.06 7.06 4.20
N ARG A 245 22.96 7.50 3.60
CA ARG A 245 22.87 8.67 2.71
C ARG A 245 22.45 9.92 3.48
N ASN A 246 23.18 10.20 4.56
CA ASN A 246 22.83 11.23 5.54
C ASN A 246 22.80 12.65 4.96
N GLU A 247 23.66 12.95 3.98
CA GLU A 247 23.65 14.26 3.29
C GLU A 247 22.33 14.51 2.55
N LYS A 248 21.79 13.48 1.89
CA LYS A 248 20.47 13.59 1.24
C LYS A 248 19.35 13.81 2.24
N ALA A 249 19.41 13.14 3.39
CA ALA A 249 18.43 13.37 4.46
C ALA A 249 18.48 14.81 4.98
N LEU A 250 19.68 15.36 5.19
CA LEU A 250 19.86 16.75 5.62
C LEU A 250 19.40 17.76 4.55
N GLU A 251 19.66 17.49 3.27
CA GLU A 251 19.20 18.33 2.17
C GLU A 251 17.68 18.43 2.15
N MET A 252 16.98 17.29 2.26
CA MET A 252 15.52 17.26 2.32
C MET A 252 14.96 17.99 3.54
N LEU A 253 15.57 17.78 4.70
CA LEU A 253 15.17 18.45 5.94
C LEU A 253 15.35 19.96 5.84
N ASN A 254 16.45 20.42 5.24
CA ASN A 254 16.67 21.86 5.01
C ASN A 254 15.58 22.47 4.13
N VAL A 255 15.17 21.78 3.05
CA VAL A 255 14.06 22.24 2.19
C VAL A 255 12.74 22.29 2.98
N ALA A 256 12.46 21.25 3.80
CA ALA A 256 11.26 21.21 4.62
C ALA A 256 11.24 22.32 5.69
N ILE A 257 12.37 22.60 6.34
CA ILE A 257 12.52 23.67 7.33
C ILE A 257 12.35 25.05 6.68
N GLN A 258 12.85 25.26 5.45
CA GLN A 258 12.60 26.52 4.74
C GLN A 258 11.11 26.78 4.49
N LYS A 259 10.33 25.73 4.22
CA LYS A 259 8.88 25.84 4.06
C LYS A 259 8.15 26.03 5.40
N ASN A 260 8.58 25.33 6.44
CA ASN A 260 7.94 25.28 7.75
C ASN A 260 8.95 25.56 8.89
N PRO A 261 9.48 26.79 9.03
CA PRO A 261 10.57 27.08 9.96
C PRO A 261 10.20 26.99 11.45
N ASN A 262 8.94 26.84 11.76
CA ASN A 262 8.44 26.69 13.13
C ASN A 262 8.04 25.25 13.49
N ASP A 263 8.20 24.30 12.59
CA ASP A 263 7.93 22.89 12.87
C ASP A 263 9.07 22.27 13.70
N ALA A 264 8.83 22.11 15.01
CA ALA A 264 9.78 21.54 15.94
C ALA A 264 10.23 20.11 15.56
N ASN A 265 9.34 19.31 14.95
CA ASN A 265 9.65 17.94 14.57
C ASN A 265 10.74 17.88 13.50
N LEU A 266 10.79 18.81 12.56
CA LEU A 266 11.82 18.85 11.52
C LEU A 266 13.22 19.02 12.13
N TYR A 267 13.37 19.91 13.11
CA TYR A 267 14.63 20.10 13.83
C TYR A 267 14.97 18.87 14.68
N ASN A 268 13.99 18.25 15.33
CA ASN A 268 14.20 17.01 16.06
C ASN A 268 14.70 15.88 15.16
N VAL A 269 14.11 15.71 13.96
CA VAL A 269 14.58 14.71 12.98
C VAL A 269 15.98 15.06 12.48
N MET A 270 16.28 16.33 12.23
CA MET A 270 17.63 16.80 11.83
C MET A 270 18.67 16.48 12.92
N GLY A 271 18.34 16.71 14.18
CA GLY A 271 19.18 16.33 15.31
C GLY A 271 19.48 14.83 15.34
N ARG A 272 18.48 13.99 15.07
CA ARG A 272 18.65 12.53 14.96
C ARG A 272 19.57 12.13 13.80
N VAL A 273 19.49 12.79 12.64
CA VAL A 273 20.40 12.52 11.52
C VAL A 273 21.84 12.81 11.91
N TYR A 274 22.10 13.95 12.58
CA TYR A 274 23.42 14.28 13.10
C TYR A 274 23.90 13.27 14.15
N GLU A 275 23.05 12.89 15.11
CA GLU A 275 23.41 11.95 16.19
C GLU A 275 23.70 10.55 15.66
N THR A 276 22.74 9.94 14.95
CA THR A 276 22.80 8.50 14.60
C THR A 276 23.53 8.26 13.29
N GLY A 277 23.34 9.13 12.30
CA GLY A 277 23.93 9.01 10.97
C GLY A 277 25.37 9.50 10.90
N LEU A 278 25.64 10.70 11.39
CA LEU A 278 26.92 11.37 11.27
C LEU A 278 27.78 11.30 12.54
N LYS A 279 27.24 10.87 13.67
CA LYS A 279 27.88 10.89 14.99
C LYS A 279 28.36 12.30 15.42
N ASP A 280 27.73 13.34 14.88
CA ASP A 280 27.97 14.74 15.20
C ASP A 280 27.04 15.20 16.35
N TYR A 281 27.46 14.89 17.56
CA TYR A 281 26.67 15.15 18.76
C TYR A 281 26.49 16.66 19.03
N ALA A 282 27.40 17.52 18.59
CA ALA A 282 27.30 18.96 18.78
C ALA A 282 26.18 19.55 17.90
N ASN A 283 26.11 19.19 16.62
CA ASN A 283 25.01 19.60 15.76
C ASN A 283 23.70 18.91 16.12
N ALA A 284 23.73 17.67 16.62
CA ALA A 284 22.55 16.99 17.14
C ALA A 284 21.93 17.76 18.32
N GLU A 285 22.73 18.09 19.34
CA GLU A 285 22.29 18.86 20.51
C GLU A 285 21.70 20.20 20.11
N LYS A 286 22.40 20.95 19.23
CA LYS A 286 21.93 22.24 18.72
C LYS A 286 20.53 22.14 18.07
N ASN A 287 20.32 21.14 17.23
CA ASN A 287 19.04 20.97 16.54
C ASN A 287 17.91 20.53 17.49
N PHE A 288 18.20 19.66 18.48
CA PHE A 288 17.24 19.33 19.52
C PHE A 288 16.87 20.54 20.39
N GLN A 289 17.84 21.44 20.69
CA GLN A 289 17.57 22.68 21.42
C GLN A 289 16.66 23.61 20.61
N ILE A 290 16.92 23.77 19.28
CA ILE A 290 16.01 24.54 18.41
C ILE A 290 14.62 23.92 18.39
N ALA A 291 14.50 22.59 18.34
CA ALA A 291 13.21 21.93 18.44
C ALA A 291 12.46 22.28 19.73
N LEU A 292 13.15 22.31 20.89
CA LEU A 292 12.56 22.70 22.18
C LEU A 292 12.28 24.20 22.29
N GLU A 293 12.99 25.07 21.57
CA GLU A 293 12.64 26.48 21.45
C GLU A 293 11.31 26.68 20.69
N LYS A 294 11.04 25.83 19.70
CA LYS A 294 9.79 25.84 18.94
C LYS A 294 8.63 25.18 19.68
N ASP A 295 8.90 24.03 20.30
CA ASP A 295 7.96 23.29 21.16
C ASP A 295 8.66 22.81 22.43
N PRO A 296 8.53 23.55 23.56
CA PRO A 296 9.15 23.19 24.82
C PRO A 296 8.65 21.87 25.44
N ASN A 297 7.56 21.30 24.90
CA ASN A 297 6.96 20.06 25.39
C ASN A 297 7.15 18.89 24.41
N LEU A 298 7.95 19.05 23.36
CA LEU A 298 8.26 17.99 22.43
C LEU A 298 9.06 16.88 23.14
N THR A 299 8.36 15.85 23.62
CA THR A 299 8.92 14.75 24.46
C THR A 299 10.07 14.02 23.79
N ASP A 300 10.01 13.81 22.48
CA ASP A 300 11.09 13.17 21.75
C ASP A 300 12.38 14.01 21.78
N ALA A 301 12.29 15.32 21.61
CA ALA A 301 13.46 16.20 21.68
C ALA A 301 14.04 16.26 23.10
N LEU A 302 13.18 16.28 24.13
CA LEU A 302 13.60 16.20 25.55
C LEU A 302 14.36 14.89 25.80
N SER A 303 13.81 13.76 25.41
CA SER A 303 14.45 12.44 25.58
C SER A 303 15.77 12.34 24.79
N ASN A 304 15.84 12.92 23.59
CA ASN A 304 17.04 12.91 22.76
C ASN A 304 18.19 13.73 23.37
N ILE A 305 17.93 14.93 23.88
CA ILE A 305 18.96 15.71 24.60
C ILE A 305 19.37 14.99 25.88
N GLY A 306 18.40 14.51 26.65
CA GLY A 306 18.67 13.72 27.85
C GLY A 306 19.59 12.55 27.57
N ARG A 307 19.34 11.83 26.47
CA ARG A 307 20.16 10.71 26.03
C ARG A 307 21.59 11.11 25.67
N ILE A 308 21.81 12.24 24.98
CA ILE A 308 23.15 12.72 24.68
C ILE A 308 23.96 12.91 25.97
N TYR A 309 23.41 13.67 26.94
CA TYR A 309 24.11 13.90 28.20
C TYR A 309 24.26 12.62 29.04
N TYR A 310 23.25 11.77 29.06
CA TYR A 310 23.30 10.48 29.76
C TYR A 310 24.43 9.59 29.21
N ASN A 311 24.49 9.43 27.89
CA ASN A 311 25.52 8.60 27.25
C ASN A 311 26.92 9.18 27.44
N GLN A 312 27.08 10.50 27.36
CA GLN A 312 28.35 11.16 27.68
C GLN A 312 28.74 10.90 29.15
N GLY A 313 27.77 10.94 30.07
CA GLY A 313 28.00 10.61 31.49
C GLY A 313 28.44 9.17 31.69
N VAL A 314 27.80 8.22 31.02
CA VAL A 314 28.17 6.80 31.06
C VAL A 314 29.58 6.58 30.51
N ASN A 315 29.92 7.20 29.38
CA ASN A 315 31.25 7.10 28.79
C ASN A 315 32.32 7.68 29.73
N LYS A 316 32.03 8.85 30.32
CA LYS A 316 32.96 9.51 31.27
C LYS A 316 33.15 8.68 32.53
N LEU A 317 32.07 8.04 33.02
CA LEU A 317 32.15 7.12 34.17
C LEU A 317 33.00 5.88 33.81
N SER A 318 32.85 5.34 32.61
CA SER A 318 33.67 4.22 32.16
C SER A 318 35.13 4.59 32.01
N GLU A 319 35.46 5.77 31.51
CA GLU A 319 36.84 6.29 31.46
C GLU A 319 37.42 6.47 32.88
N ALA A 320 36.64 7.06 33.79
CA ALA A 320 37.07 7.23 35.19
C ALA A 320 37.45 5.90 35.85
N ASN A 321 36.64 4.85 35.64
CA ASN A 321 36.91 3.51 36.22
C ASN A 321 38.18 2.86 35.76
N MET A 322 38.85 3.36 34.70
CA MET A 322 40.13 2.90 34.19
C MET A 322 41.33 3.65 34.84
N ILE A 323 41.07 4.66 35.66
CA ILE A 323 42.10 5.54 36.25
C ILE A 323 42.54 5.01 37.61
N ASN A 324 43.84 4.74 37.75
CA ASN A 324 44.42 4.29 39.05
C ASN A 324 44.73 5.45 39.99
N ASP A 325 44.92 6.66 39.51
CA ASP A 325 45.17 7.85 40.30
C ASP A 325 43.90 8.34 40.96
N SER A 326 43.86 8.34 42.28
CA SER A 326 42.67 8.66 43.08
C SER A 326 42.14 10.09 42.82
N LYS A 327 43.06 11.07 42.66
CA LYS A 327 42.64 12.45 42.40
C LYS A 327 42.01 12.61 41.05
N LYS A 328 42.66 12.08 40.02
CA LYS A 328 42.13 12.07 38.63
C LYS A 328 40.80 11.30 38.52
N TYR A 329 40.71 10.16 39.23
CA TYR A 329 39.46 9.39 39.30
C TYR A 329 38.30 10.26 39.82
N GLN A 330 38.52 10.99 40.94
CA GLN A 330 37.49 11.85 41.53
C GLN A 330 37.11 13.02 40.60
N GLU A 331 38.08 13.59 39.90
CA GLU A 331 37.85 14.65 38.91
C GLU A 331 36.96 14.13 37.78
N GLU A 332 37.27 13.00 37.17
CA GLU A 332 36.51 12.41 36.07
C GLU A 332 35.14 11.90 36.53
N LEU A 333 35.02 11.33 37.73
CA LEU A 333 33.76 10.97 38.33
C LEU A 333 32.86 12.19 38.56
N GLY A 334 33.44 13.32 38.96
CA GLY A 334 32.73 14.60 39.09
C GLY A 334 32.16 15.04 37.75
N MET A 335 32.96 14.98 36.68
CA MET A 335 32.51 15.33 35.33
C MET A 335 31.35 14.41 34.84
N ALA A 336 31.44 13.10 35.10
CA ALA A 336 30.37 12.17 34.80
C ALA A 336 29.05 12.53 35.54
N LYS A 337 29.14 12.82 36.83
CA LYS A 337 27.99 13.25 37.64
C LYS A 337 27.35 14.55 37.13
N ASP A 338 28.15 15.52 36.70
CA ASP A 338 27.63 16.78 36.14
C ASP A 338 26.89 16.55 34.82
N LEU A 339 27.30 15.58 34.00
CA LEU A 339 26.57 15.17 32.79
C LEU A 339 25.25 14.51 33.14
N PHE A 340 25.18 13.62 34.13
CA PHE A 340 23.94 13.06 34.63
C PHE A 340 22.98 14.15 35.22
N LYS A 341 23.52 15.13 35.92
CA LYS A 341 22.73 16.29 36.37
C LYS A 341 22.16 17.11 35.23
N LYS A 342 22.89 17.25 34.11
CA LYS A 342 22.38 17.91 32.89
C LYS A 342 21.28 17.08 32.24
N ALA A 343 21.38 15.75 32.19
CA ALA A 343 20.37 14.86 31.60
C ALA A 343 19.05 14.87 32.43
N LEU A 344 19.12 15.00 33.74
CA LEU A 344 18.01 14.82 34.66
C LEU A 344 16.77 15.69 34.35
N PRO A 345 16.86 17.02 34.16
CA PRO A 345 15.69 17.85 33.90
C PRO A 345 14.95 17.50 32.63
N TYR A 346 15.66 17.08 31.62
CA TYR A 346 15.09 16.69 30.34
C TYR A 346 14.28 15.39 30.47
N TYR A 347 14.84 14.36 31.09
CA TYR A 347 14.12 13.11 31.32
C TYR A 347 12.97 13.23 32.32
N LYS A 348 13.10 14.07 33.34
CA LYS A 348 11.99 14.37 34.26
C LYS A 348 10.81 14.95 33.49
N LYS A 349 11.06 15.99 32.67
CA LYS A 349 10.01 16.63 31.92
C LYS A 349 9.40 15.69 30.86
N ALA A 350 10.22 14.85 30.20
CA ALA A 350 9.75 13.85 29.25
C ALA A 350 8.87 12.79 29.94
N HIS A 351 9.26 12.33 31.11
CA HIS A 351 8.49 11.38 31.92
C HIS A 351 7.18 11.97 32.45
N GLU A 352 7.18 13.22 32.91
CA GLU A 352 5.95 13.92 33.32
C GLU A 352 4.93 14.01 32.18
N ALA A 353 5.38 14.20 30.92
CA ALA A 353 4.51 14.28 29.78
C ALA A 353 4.07 12.90 29.26
N GLU A 354 4.93 11.88 29.36
CA GLU A 354 4.68 10.50 28.93
C GLU A 354 5.05 9.50 30.05
N PRO A 355 4.25 9.38 31.11
CA PRO A 355 4.59 8.54 32.26
C PRO A 355 4.77 7.06 31.93
N GLU A 356 4.03 6.55 30.94
CA GLU A 356 4.06 5.15 30.54
C GLU A 356 5.28 4.78 29.67
N LYS A 357 6.12 5.77 29.28
CA LYS A 357 7.25 5.52 28.39
C LYS A 357 8.42 4.91 29.14
N MET A 358 8.55 3.60 29.05
CA MET A 358 9.54 2.78 29.75
C MET A 358 10.98 3.30 29.57
N ASP A 359 11.35 3.76 28.37
CA ASP A 359 12.69 4.27 28.06
C ASP A 359 13.08 5.47 28.94
N ASN A 360 12.13 6.38 29.22
CA ASN A 360 12.34 7.52 30.09
C ASN A 360 12.55 7.07 31.56
N MET A 361 11.76 6.08 32.01
CA MET A 361 11.92 5.50 33.35
C MET A 361 13.25 4.79 33.53
N ILE A 362 13.70 4.01 32.54
CA ILE A 362 15.00 3.34 32.55
C ILE A 362 16.15 4.36 32.65
N ALA A 363 16.05 5.44 31.87
CA ALA A 363 17.07 6.51 31.94
C ALA A 363 17.08 7.23 33.25
N LEU A 364 15.91 7.59 33.83
CA LEU A 364 15.79 8.20 35.16
C LEU A 364 16.34 7.29 36.25
N ARG A 365 16.04 5.99 36.22
CA ARG A 365 16.61 5.02 37.15
C ARG A 365 18.14 5.04 37.12
N GLY A 366 18.73 5.02 35.93
CA GLY A 366 20.19 5.10 35.74
C GLY A 366 20.79 6.41 36.26
N ILE A 367 20.11 7.53 36.01
CA ILE A 367 20.53 8.86 36.54
C ILE A 367 20.46 8.91 38.04
N TYR A 368 19.34 8.51 38.64
CA TYR A 368 19.15 8.51 40.10
C TYR A 368 20.18 7.63 40.80
N TYR A 369 20.47 6.45 40.23
CA TYR A 369 21.51 5.56 40.75
C TYR A 369 22.89 6.26 40.76
N ASN A 370 23.31 6.84 39.63
CA ASN A 370 24.64 7.47 39.50
C ASN A 370 24.79 8.76 40.32
N LEU A 371 23.67 9.43 40.61
CA LEU A 371 23.67 10.63 41.45
C LEU A 371 23.43 10.34 42.94
N ASN A 372 23.27 9.08 43.34
CA ASN A 372 22.94 8.64 44.68
C ASN A 372 21.62 9.24 45.24
N MET A 373 20.61 9.33 44.37
CA MET A 373 19.26 9.83 44.69
C MET A 373 18.35 8.65 45.09
N GLY A 374 18.56 8.11 46.29
CA GLY A 374 17.91 6.89 46.78
C GLY A 374 16.37 6.94 46.80
N PRO A 375 15.73 7.96 47.38
CA PRO A 375 14.27 8.06 47.39
C PRO A 375 13.64 8.09 46.01
N GLU A 376 14.23 8.85 45.06
CA GLU A 376 13.77 8.95 43.67
C GLU A 376 14.00 7.64 42.91
N LEU A 377 15.11 6.94 43.20
CA LEU A 377 15.42 5.62 42.63
C LEU A 377 14.34 4.60 43.03
N GLU A 378 14.03 4.51 44.32
CA GLU A 378 12.98 3.61 44.83
C GLU A 378 11.61 3.92 44.22
N ALA A 379 11.28 5.22 44.10
CA ALA A 379 10.01 5.65 43.50
C ALA A 379 9.87 5.23 42.04
N ILE A 380 10.90 5.48 41.21
CA ILE A 380 10.83 5.13 39.79
C ILE A 380 10.84 3.60 39.58
N GLU A 381 11.57 2.84 40.42
CA GLU A 381 11.56 1.38 40.36
C GLU A 381 10.19 0.80 40.73
N ALA A 382 9.51 1.40 41.73
CA ALA A 382 8.15 1.02 42.10
C ALA A 382 7.14 1.32 40.96
N GLU A 383 7.35 2.39 40.23
CA GLU A 383 6.53 2.75 39.09
C GLU A 383 6.73 1.78 37.90
N MET A 384 7.97 1.41 37.61
CA MET A 384 8.33 0.43 36.54
C MET A 384 7.76 -0.97 36.79
N ASN A 385 7.44 -1.32 38.06
CA ASN A 385 6.91 -2.63 38.42
C ASN A 385 5.37 -2.68 38.48
N LYS A 386 4.67 -1.61 38.15
CA LYS A 386 3.20 -1.57 38.04
C LYS A 386 2.73 -2.00 36.66
#